data_16546ea9907da8ab8c07baf4ec66cbc7
#
_entry.id   16546ea9907da8ab8c07baf4ec66cbc7
#
_cell.length_a   1.000
_cell.length_b   1.000
_cell.length_c   1.000
_cell.angle_alpha   90.00
_cell.angle_beta   90.00
_cell.angle_gamma   90.00
#
_symmetry.space_group_name_H-M   'P 1'
#
loop_
_entity.id
_entity.type
_entity.pdbx_description
1 polymer ?
#
loop_
_entity_poly.entity_id
_entity_poly.type
_entity_poly.pdbx_seq_one_letter_code
_entity_poly.pdbx_strand_id
1 'polypeptide(L)'
;MLINLHSTIKSSRVNGPGSRFVIWTQGCRKMCKNCYNPETWSHYRNNLIDIDLLVEEIKNSSISGVTISGGDPFEQPEELFYLLTKIKQLSLSDGVIVFSGYTIDEIRVREELRKCLDYIDVLIDGLYIDEKRITNGLAGSSNQEFHFLTDKISRDNILIDQEVEIHLLGELIQITGFPLIDKNNMKLKGISFM
;
A
#
# COMPACT_ATOMS: atom_id res chain seq x y z
N MET A 1 5.92 -6.22 18.37
CA MET A 1 4.95 -5.09 18.22
C MET A 1 3.86 -5.52 17.27
N LEU A 2 2.59 -5.17 17.54
CA LEU A 2 1.45 -5.63 16.73
C LEU A 2 0.94 -4.51 15.85
N ILE A 3 0.80 -4.75 14.53
CA ILE A 3 0.18 -3.86 13.54
C ILE A 3 -1.18 -4.41 13.11
N ASN A 4 -2.17 -3.53 12.90
CA ASN A 4 -3.49 -3.93 12.42
C ASN A 4 -3.52 -3.91 10.89
N LEU A 5 -3.66 -5.08 10.28
CA LEU A 5 -3.66 -5.23 8.83
C LEU A 5 -5.04 -5.62 8.32
N HIS A 6 -5.37 -5.17 7.12
CA HIS A 6 -6.47 -5.72 6.36
C HIS A 6 -6.05 -7.05 5.73
N SER A 7 -4.95 -7.03 4.98
CA SER A 7 -4.45 -8.21 4.27
C SER A 7 -3.01 -8.03 3.77
N THR A 8 -2.44 -9.09 3.21
CA THR A 8 -1.14 -9.09 2.53
C THR A 8 -1.20 -9.92 1.25
N ILE A 9 -0.31 -9.60 0.29
CA ILE A 9 0.04 -10.46 -0.85
C ILE A 9 1.56 -10.65 -0.85
N LYS A 10 1.99 -11.91 -0.89
CA LYS A 10 3.42 -12.26 -0.80
C LYS A 10 4.24 -11.83 -2.01
N SER A 11 3.62 -11.74 -3.18
CA SER A 11 4.28 -11.33 -4.41
C SER A 11 3.25 -10.74 -5.38
N SER A 12 3.49 -9.51 -5.84
CA SER A 12 2.71 -8.82 -6.85
C SER A 12 3.62 -8.01 -7.77
N ARG A 13 3.24 -7.88 -9.04
CA ARG A 13 3.93 -7.06 -10.05
C ARG A 13 3.13 -5.83 -10.47
N VAL A 14 1.90 -5.69 -10.01
CA VAL A 14 1.01 -4.57 -10.37
C VAL A 14 0.93 -3.49 -9.28
N ASN A 15 1.61 -3.70 -8.15
CA ASN A 15 1.65 -2.75 -7.04
C ASN A 15 2.97 -1.98 -6.95
N GLY A 16 3.66 -1.79 -8.09
CA GLY A 16 4.92 -1.08 -8.23
C GLY A 16 5.95 -1.89 -9.01
N PRO A 17 7.13 -1.32 -9.29
CA PRO A 17 8.17 -1.98 -10.06
C PRO A 17 8.72 -3.21 -9.34
N GLY A 18 9.09 -4.22 -10.13
CA GLY A 18 9.64 -5.48 -9.64
C GLY A 18 8.59 -6.40 -9.01
N SER A 19 9.04 -7.39 -8.24
CA SER A 19 8.17 -8.27 -7.46
C SER A 19 8.05 -7.72 -6.03
N ARG A 20 6.85 -7.43 -5.56
CA ARG A 20 6.63 -6.72 -4.31
C ARG A 20 5.79 -7.53 -3.32
N PHE A 21 6.20 -7.52 -2.06
CA PHE A 21 5.30 -7.88 -0.97
C PHE A 21 4.36 -6.70 -0.73
N VAL A 22 3.06 -6.95 -0.72
CA VAL A 22 2.06 -5.88 -0.55
C VAL A 22 1.37 -6.01 0.79
N ILE A 23 1.28 -4.90 1.52
CA ILE A 23 0.66 -4.80 2.83
C ILE A 23 -0.47 -3.79 2.76
N TRP A 24 -1.69 -4.20 3.11
CA TRP A 24 -2.82 -3.30 3.31
C TRP A 24 -3.08 -3.15 4.81
N THR A 25 -2.85 -1.94 5.32
CA THR A 25 -3.16 -1.58 6.71
C THR A 25 -4.66 -1.44 6.92
N GLN A 26 -5.12 -1.62 8.14
CA GLN A 26 -6.51 -1.41 8.56
C GLN A 26 -6.61 -0.10 9.35
N GLY A 27 -7.61 0.73 9.02
CA GLY A 27 -7.90 2.04 9.60
C GLY A 27 -7.61 3.19 8.64
N CYS A 28 -8.61 4.03 8.37
CA CYS A 28 -8.47 5.26 7.57
C CYS A 28 -9.56 6.26 7.92
N ARG A 29 -9.18 7.46 8.36
CA ARG A 29 -10.10 8.55 8.67
C ARG A 29 -10.46 9.39 7.46
N LYS A 30 -9.75 9.25 6.34
CA LYS A 30 -9.95 10.08 5.15
C LYS A 30 -11.28 9.76 4.44
N MET A 31 -11.72 8.50 4.44
CA MET A 31 -13.02 8.03 3.93
C MET A 31 -13.36 8.62 2.55
N CYS A 32 -12.42 8.58 1.61
CA CYS A 32 -12.55 9.16 0.27
C CYS A 32 -13.78 8.58 -0.45
N LYS A 33 -14.57 9.44 -1.11
CA LYS A 33 -15.71 9.00 -1.93
C LYS A 33 -15.23 8.02 -3.01
N ASN A 34 -15.91 6.88 -3.15
CA ASN A 34 -15.60 5.81 -4.10
C ASN A 34 -14.16 5.25 -3.94
N CYS A 35 -13.64 5.24 -2.70
CA CYS A 35 -12.35 4.62 -2.38
C CYS A 35 -12.25 3.20 -2.95
N TYR A 36 -11.04 2.79 -3.37
CA TYR A 36 -10.79 1.43 -3.85
C TYR A 36 -10.96 0.37 -2.75
N ASN A 37 -10.65 0.72 -1.50
CA ASN A 37 -10.62 -0.20 -0.36
C ASN A 37 -11.47 0.32 0.82
N PRO A 38 -12.79 0.55 0.67
CA PRO A 38 -13.63 1.09 1.73
C PRO A 38 -13.71 0.17 2.96
N GLU A 39 -13.49 -1.12 2.79
CA GLU A 39 -13.41 -2.13 3.85
C GLU A 39 -12.26 -1.89 4.83
N THR A 40 -11.23 -1.14 4.42
CA THR A 40 -10.09 -0.80 5.26
C THR A 40 -10.31 0.42 6.16
N TRP A 41 -11.45 1.11 6.08
CA TRP A 41 -11.68 2.35 6.84
C TRP A 41 -11.82 2.14 8.35
N SER A 42 -12.43 1.01 8.73
CA SER A 42 -12.68 0.71 10.14
C SER A 42 -11.39 0.64 10.95
N HIS A 43 -11.35 1.32 12.09
CA HIS A 43 -10.25 1.24 13.06
C HIS A 43 -10.38 0.04 14.02
N TYR A 44 -11.33 -0.86 13.78
CA TYR A 44 -11.49 -2.04 14.62
C TYR A 44 -10.27 -2.96 14.50
N ARG A 45 -9.68 -3.31 15.63
CA ARG A 45 -8.43 -4.08 15.72
C ARG A 45 -8.72 -5.58 15.73
N ASN A 46 -9.10 -6.14 14.61
CA ASN A 46 -9.51 -7.54 14.48
C ASN A 46 -8.46 -8.44 13.81
N ASN A 47 -7.44 -7.87 13.20
CA ASN A 47 -6.36 -8.62 12.55
C ASN A 47 -4.99 -8.04 12.92
N LEU A 48 -4.58 -8.34 14.17
CA LEU A 48 -3.31 -7.88 14.72
C LEU A 48 -2.22 -8.89 14.38
N ILE A 49 -1.23 -8.44 13.60
CA ILE A 49 -0.09 -9.24 13.16
C ILE A 49 1.16 -8.77 13.90
N ASP A 50 1.97 -9.71 14.38
CA ASP A 50 3.28 -9.39 14.92
C ASP A 50 4.22 -8.96 13.80
N ILE A 51 4.82 -7.76 13.95
CA ILE A 51 5.68 -7.15 12.91
C ILE A 51 6.93 -8.00 12.67
N ASP A 52 7.52 -8.59 13.69
CA ASP A 52 8.72 -9.40 13.50
C ASP A 52 8.41 -10.67 12.71
N LEU A 53 7.25 -11.29 12.92
CA LEU A 53 6.77 -12.42 12.11
C LEU A 53 6.46 -12.00 10.67
N LEU A 54 5.84 -10.83 10.47
CA LEU A 54 5.58 -10.28 9.15
C LEU A 54 6.88 -10.03 8.38
N VAL A 55 7.90 -9.47 9.04
CA VAL A 55 9.22 -9.23 8.43
C VAL A 55 9.91 -10.53 8.06
N GLU A 56 9.81 -11.58 8.86
CA GLU A 56 10.33 -12.91 8.51
C GLU A 56 9.59 -13.49 7.28
N GLU A 57 8.28 -13.27 7.17
CA GLU A 57 7.52 -13.66 5.97
C GLU A 57 7.99 -12.90 4.73
N ILE A 58 8.20 -11.58 4.84
CA ILE A 58 8.74 -10.75 3.77
C ILE A 58 10.12 -11.25 3.33
N LYS A 59 11.01 -11.51 4.28
CA LYS A 59 12.37 -12.01 4.03
C LYS A 59 12.40 -13.36 3.30
N ASN A 60 11.45 -14.24 3.64
CA ASN A 60 11.32 -15.55 3.02
C ASN A 60 10.58 -15.54 1.68
N SER A 61 10.05 -14.40 1.27
CA SER A 61 9.40 -14.21 -0.02
C SER A 61 10.43 -13.83 -1.09
N SER A 62 10.29 -14.37 -2.30
CA SER A 62 11.17 -14.05 -3.44
C SER A 62 10.73 -12.72 -4.07
N ILE A 63 11.02 -11.59 -3.38
CA ILE A 63 10.60 -10.26 -3.77
C ILE A 63 11.77 -9.28 -3.82
N SER A 64 11.62 -8.22 -4.57
CA SER A 64 12.60 -7.14 -4.72
C SER A 64 12.21 -5.85 -3.98
N GLY A 65 10.94 -5.68 -3.60
CA GLY A 65 10.45 -4.50 -2.90
C GLY A 65 9.22 -4.76 -2.04
N VAL A 66 8.82 -3.74 -1.27
CA VAL A 66 7.59 -3.75 -0.46
C VAL A 66 6.72 -2.55 -0.83
N THR A 67 5.41 -2.77 -0.94
CA THR A 67 4.40 -1.71 -1.07
C THR A 67 3.46 -1.74 0.13
N ILE A 68 3.27 -0.60 0.78
CA ILE A 68 2.38 -0.44 1.93
C ILE A 68 1.27 0.53 1.55
N SER A 69 0.04 0.07 1.64
CA SER A 69 -1.19 0.78 1.29
C SER A 69 -2.32 0.38 2.25
N GLY A 70 -3.57 0.35 1.79
CA GLY A 70 -4.72 -0.19 2.53
C GLY A 70 -5.69 0.88 2.95
N GLY A 71 -5.90 1.04 4.25
CA GLY A 71 -6.51 2.21 4.86
C GLY A 71 -5.58 3.40 4.69
N ASP A 72 -4.96 3.85 5.75
CA ASP A 72 -3.83 4.77 5.65
C ASP A 72 -2.74 4.28 6.61
N PRO A 73 -1.54 3.95 6.12
CA PRO A 73 -0.46 3.45 6.96
C PRO A 73 -0.08 4.42 8.10
N PHE A 74 -0.22 5.73 7.88
CA PHE A 74 0.08 6.75 8.88
C PHE A 74 -0.98 6.89 9.98
N GLU A 75 -2.08 6.12 9.93
CA GLU A 75 -3.02 5.98 11.06
C GLU A 75 -2.47 5.07 12.18
N GLN A 76 -1.34 4.38 11.93
CA GLN A 76 -0.62 3.54 12.87
C GLN A 76 0.87 3.93 12.88
N PRO A 77 1.23 5.16 13.27
CA PRO A 77 2.57 5.73 13.01
C PRO A 77 3.70 5.00 13.73
N GLU A 78 3.49 4.54 14.95
CA GLU A 78 4.53 3.83 15.71
C GLU A 78 4.78 2.43 15.13
N GLU A 79 3.71 1.73 14.77
CA GLU A 79 3.77 0.41 14.15
C GLU A 79 4.37 0.52 12.74
N LEU A 80 3.98 1.53 11.97
CA LEU A 80 4.55 1.81 10.64
C LEU A 80 6.05 2.08 10.74
N PHE A 81 6.46 2.96 11.65
CA PHE A 81 7.87 3.28 11.85
C PHE A 81 8.69 2.03 12.20
N TYR A 82 8.20 1.21 13.13
CA TYR A 82 8.88 -0.03 13.52
C TYR A 82 8.98 -1.01 12.35
N LEU A 83 7.89 -1.21 11.60
CA LEU A 83 7.86 -2.05 10.40
C LEU A 83 8.89 -1.57 9.36
N LEU A 84 8.88 -0.28 9.04
CA LEU A 84 9.79 0.32 8.06
C LEU A 84 11.27 0.16 8.46
N THR A 85 11.61 0.36 9.75
CA THR A 85 12.98 0.16 10.24
C THR A 85 13.46 -1.28 10.05
N LYS A 86 12.59 -2.26 10.24
CA LYS A 86 12.90 -3.69 10.03
C LYS A 86 13.01 -4.02 8.53
N ILE A 87 12.12 -3.52 7.69
CA ILE A 87 12.18 -3.74 6.23
C ILE A 87 13.48 -3.16 5.65
N LYS A 88 13.93 -1.99 6.14
CA LYS A 88 15.19 -1.37 5.69
C LYS A 88 16.40 -2.29 5.85
N GLN A 89 16.41 -3.13 6.90
CA GLN A 89 17.49 -4.09 7.15
C GLN A 89 17.55 -5.23 6.12
N LEU A 90 16.46 -5.47 5.38
CA LEU A 90 16.40 -6.49 4.33
C LEU A 90 17.14 -6.05 3.05
N SER A 91 17.47 -4.78 2.91
CA SER A 91 18.24 -4.21 1.76
C SER A 91 17.63 -4.56 0.40
N LEU A 92 16.30 -4.49 0.28
CA LEU A 92 15.57 -4.81 -0.95
C LEU A 92 15.99 -3.87 -2.10
N SER A 93 16.20 -4.43 -3.31
CA SER A 93 16.69 -3.69 -4.48
C SER A 93 15.70 -2.63 -4.97
N ASP A 94 14.40 -2.95 -4.96
CA ASP A 94 13.32 -2.07 -5.44
C ASP A 94 12.62 -1.33 -4.28
N GLY A 95 13.26 -1.28 -3.12
CA GLY A 95 12.91 -0.41 -2.00
C GLY A 95 11.47 -0.51 -1.49
N VAL A 96 11.04 0.55 -0.83
CA VAL A 96 9.73 0.66 -0.18
C VAL A 96 8.89 1.78 -0.81
N ILE A 97 7.67 1.44 -1.22
CA ILE A 97 6.64 2.38 -1.67
C ILE A 97 5.55 2.45 -0.59
N VAL A 98 5.13 3.66 -0.23
CA VAL A 98 4.04 3.87 0.72
C VAL A 98 2.99 4.79 0.08
N PHE A 99 1.71 4.42 0.21
CA PHE A 99 0.58 5.27 -0.16
C PHE A 99 -0.01 5.92 1.09
N SER A 100 -0.42 7.18 0.97
CA SER A 100 -1.10 7.89 2.05
C SER A 100 -2.12 8.89 1.51
N GLY A 101 -3.21 9.09 2.22
CA GLY A 101 -4.14 10.20 2.00
C GLY A 101 -3.69 11.50 2.69
N TYR A 102 -2.65 11.46 3.53
CA TYR A 102 -1.99 12.67 4.03
C TYR A 102 -1.04 13.20 2.96
N THR A 103 -0.91 14.52 2.84
CA THR A 103 0.14 15.13 2.02
C THR A 103 1.49 15.05 2.72
N ILE A 104 2.58 15.12 1.96
CA ILE A 104 3.94 15.12 2.54
C ILE A 104 4.13 16.28 3.52
N ASP A 105 3.49 17.42 3.30
CA ASP A 105 3.57 18.57 4.19
C ASP A 105 2.81 18.30 5.51
N GLU A 106 1.64 17.65 5.48
CA GLU A 106 0.95 17.19 6.68
C GLU A 106 1.79 16.18 7.48
N ILE A 107 2.53 15.30 6.78
CA ILE A 107 3.42 14.32 7.39
C ILE A 107 4.64 15.01 8.03
N ARG A 108 5.26 15.96 7.33
CA ARG A 108 6.48 16.65 7.79
C ARG A 108 6.29 17.46 9.06
N VAL A 109 5.12 18.05 9.28
CA VAL A 109 4.84 18.89 10.46
C VAL A 109 4.56 18.08 11.74
N ARG A 110 4.33 16.76 11.62
CA ARG A 110 4.06 15.85 12.73
C ARG A 110 5.26 14.95 12.94
N GLU A 111 5.94 15.08 14.07
CA GLU A 111 7.18 14.34 14.34
C GLU A 111 6.96 12.82 14.29
N GLU A 112 5.85 12.34 14.84
CA GLU A 112 5.48 10.92 14.85
C GLU A 112 5.28 10.32 13.45
N LEU A 113 4.92 11.15 12.46
CA LEU A 113 4.77 10.72 11.07
C LEU A 113 6.07 10.92 10.29
N ARG A 114 6.73 12.07 10.50
CA ARG A 114 7.92 12.50 9.76
C ARG A 114 9.07 11.49 9.86
N LYS A 115 9.26 10.87 11.02
CA LYS A 115 10.31 9.85 11.23
C LYS A 115 10.20 8.64 10.28
N CYS A 116 9.00 8.37 9.72
CA CYS A 116 8.81 7.30 8.77
C CYS A 116 9.44 7.61 7.40
N LEU A 117 9.54 8.89 7.02
CA LEU A 117 10.03 9.30 5.69
C LEU A 117 11.47 8.86 5.42
N ASP A 118 12.32 8.74 6.45
CA ASP A 118 13.71 8.30 6.32
C ASP A 118 13.86 6.83 5.88
N TYR A 119 12.76 6.08 5.91
CA TYR A 119 12.71 4.66 5.60
C TYR A 119 11.86 4.33 4.36
N ILE A 120 11.30 5.35 3.71
CA ILE A 120 10.48 5.24 2.51
C ILE A 120 11.30 5.66 1.30
N ASP A 121 11.26 4.89 0.22
CA ASP A 121 11.95 5.24 -1.01
C ASP A 121 11.05 6.09 -1.94
N VAL A 122 9.75 5.75 -2.01
CA VAL A 122 8.73 6.56 -2.70
C VAL A 122 7.48 6.68 -1.84
N LEU A 123 7.04 7.90 -1.60
CA LEU A 123 5.73 8.21 -1.04
C LEU A 123 4.80 8.65 -2.17
N ILE A 124 3.62 8.05 -2.25
CA ILE A 124 2.52 8.48 -3.12
C ILE A 124 1.45 9.06 -2.19
N ASP A 125 1.29 10.38 -2.24
CA ASP A 125 0.52 11.13 -1.25
C ASP A 125 -0.71 11.82 -1.83
N GLY A 126 -1.61 12.23 -0.92
CA GLY A 126 -2.82 12.97 -1.24
C GLY A 126 -4.08 12.10 -1.33
N LEU A 127 -5.21 12.74 -1.06
CA LEU A 127 -6.51 12.08 -1.07
C LEU A 127 -6.85 11.50 -2.45
N TYR A 128 -7.43 10.30 -2.48
CA TYR A 128 -8.08 9.83 -3.69
C TYR A 128 -9.29 10.69 -4.02
N ILE A 129 -9.36 11.19 -5.26
CA ILE A 129 -10.47 11.97 -5.80
C ILE A 129 -11.02 11.24 -7.03
N ASP A 130 -12.22 10.68 -6.92
CA ASP A 130 -12.83 9.84 -7.96
C ASP A 130 -12.99 10.58 -9.29
N GLU A 131 -13.36 11.85 -9.25
CA GLU A 131 -13.50 12.71 -10.43
C GLU A 131 -12.18 12.98 -11.16
N LYS A 132 -11.05 12.68 -10.50
CA LYS A 132 -9.68 12.80 -11.05
C LYS A 132 -9.02 11.43 -11.29
N ARG A 133 -9.78 10.36 -11.26
CA ARG A 133 -9.28 8.99 -11.49
C ARG A 133 -8.46 8.94 -12.76
N ILE A 134 -7.32 8.24 -12.69
CA ILE A 134 -6.45 7.96 -13.84
C ILE A 134 -6.37 6.45 -14.06
N THR A 135 -5.94 6.07 -15.26
CA THR A 135 -5.88 4.67 -15.69
C THR A 135 -4.46 4.21 -16.03
N ASN A 136 -3.46 5.00 -15.66
CA ASN A 136 -2.05 4.70 -15.90
C ASN A 136 -1.21 5.09 -14.66
N GLY A 137 -0.13 4.36 -14.44
CA GLY A 137 0.73 4.55 -13.28
C GLY A 137 0.13 4.01 -11.97
N LEU A 138 0.83 4.21 -10.87
CA LEU A 138 0.44 3.69 -9.55
C LEU A 138 -0.53 4.59 -8.78
N ALA A 139 -0.69 5.86 -9.14
CA ALA A 139 -1.62 6.74 -8.47
C ALA A 139 -3.07 6.40 -8.83
N GLY A 140 -3.99 6.50 -7.88
CA GLY A 140 -5.42 6.29 -8.12
C GLY A 140 -6.09 7.50 -8.79
N SER A 141 -5.57 8.71 -8.57
CA SER A 141 -6.11 9.95 -9.14
C SER A 141 -4.99 10.96 -9.41
N SER A 142 -5.21 11.84 -10.41
CA SER A 142 -4.20 12.75 -10.96
C SER A 142 -3.72 13.87 -10.03
N ASN A 143 -4.37 14.04 -8.90
CA ASN A 143 -3.95 14.98 -7.85
C ASN A 143 -2.98 14.37 -6.84
N GLN A 144 -2.77 13.05 -6.87
CA GLN A 144 -1.79 12.41 -5.99
C GLN A 144 -0.38 12.65 -6.52
N GLU A 145 0.56 12.95 -5.62
CA GLU A 145 1.92 13.30 -5.96
C GLU A 145 2.89 12.18 -5.60
N PHE A 146 3.96 12.07 -6.40
CA PHE A 146 5.04 11.11 -6.18
C PHE A 146 6.26 11.83 -5.61
N HIS A 147 6.63 11.48 -4.38
CA HIS A 147 7.83 11.97 -3.72
C HIS A 147 8.91 10.88 -3.71
N PHE A 148 9.93 11.04 -4.53
CA PHE A 148 11.10 10.16 -4.58
C PHE A 148 12.07 10.61 -3.49
N LEU A 149 12.09 9.89 -2.37
CA LEU A 149 12.87 10.24 -1.18
C LEU A 149 14.29 9.65 -1.24
N THR A 150 14.50 8.67 -2.12
CA THR A 150 15.81 8.09 -2.46
C THR A 150 15.90 7.81 -3.96
N ASP A 151 17.09 7.44 -4.44
CA ASP A 151 17.34 7.10 -5.86
C ASP A 151 17.11 5.61 -6.19
N LYS A 152 16.56 4.81 -5.26
CA LYS A 152 16.34 3.38 -5.49
C LYS A 152 15.33 3.05 -6.58
N ILE A 153 14.31 3.89 -6.70
CA ILE A 153 13.24 3.71 -7.68
C ILE A 153 13.24 4.92 -8.59
N SER A 154 13.44 4.71 -9.90
CA SER A 154 13.38 5.79 -10.88
C SER A 154 11.94 6.14 -11.25
N ARG A 155 11.73 7.38 -11.73
CA ARG A 155 10.42 7.84 -12.23
C ARG A 155 9.90 6.98 -13.37
N ASP A 156 10.77 6.56 -14.27
CA ASP A 156 10.40 5.76 -15.45
C ASP A 156 9.89 4.37 -15.05
N ASN A 157 10.39 3.81 -13.96
CA ASN A 157 9.98 2.49 -13.46
C ASN A 157 8.60 2.50 -12.76
N ILE A 158 8.09 3.67 -12.38
CA ILE A 158 6.77 3.81 -11.72
C ILE A 158 5.64 4.06 -12.73
N LEU A 159 5.98 4.56 -13.93
CA LEU A 159 5.02 4.77 -15.02
C LEU A 159 4.72 3.44 -15.74
N ILE A 160 4.15 2.50 -15.00
CA ILE A 160 3.68 1.22 -15.54
C ILE A 160 2.22 1.32 -15.95
N ASP A 161 1.83 0.55 -16.97
CA ASP A 161 0.41 0.41 -17.32
C ASP A 161 -0.34 -0.21 -16.13
N GLN A 162 -1.55 0.27 -15.90
CA GLN A 162 -2.38 -0.30 -14.84
C GLN A 162 -2.84 -1.70 -15.26
N GLU A 163 -2.33 -2.69 -14.57
CA GLU A 163 -2.68 -4.08 -14.71
C GLU A 163 -3.44 -4.57 -13.49
N VAL A 164 -4.00 -5.75 -13.59
CA VAL A 164 -4.73 -6.43 -12.52
C VAL A 164 -4.15 -7.81 -12.35
N GLU A 165 -3.86 -8.19 -11.12
CA GLU A 165 -3.55 -9.56 -10.76
C GLU A 165 -4.72 -10.22 -10.05
N ILE A 166 -4.97 -11.49 -10.38
CA ILE A 166 -5.97 -12.33 -9.74
C ILE A 166 -5.24 -13.47 -9.03
N HIS A 167 -5.36 -13.50 -7.71
CA HIS A 167 -4.80 -14.56 -6.87
C HIS A 167 -5.91 -15.51 -6.42
N LEU A 168 -5.70 -16.80 -6.68
CA LEU A 168 -6.61 -17.86 -6.23
C LEU A 168 -6.07 -18.45 -4.93
N LEU A 169 -6.79 -18.24 -3.82
CA LEU A 169 -6.43 -18.69 -2.47
C LEU A 169 -7.48 -19.71 -1.99
N GLY A 170 -7.40 -20.94 -2.48
CA GLY A 170 -8.44 -21.95 -2.25
C GLY A 170 -9.77 -21.52 -2.91
N GLU A 171 -10.81 -21.30 -2.09
CA GLU A 171 -12.12 -20.83 -2.57
C GLU A 171 -12.21 -19.28 -2.67
N LEU A 172 -11.18 -18.56 -2.22
CA LEU A 172 -11.14 -17.10 -2.24
C LEU A 172 -10.43 -16.61 -3.50
N ILE A 173 -10.98 -15.56 -4.09
CA ILE A 173 -10.36 -14.81 -5.19
C ILE A 173 -9.97 -13.45 -4.65
N GLN A 174 -8.68 -13.15 -4.71
CA GLN A 174 -8.12 -11.85 -4.35
C GLN A 174 -7.71 -11.12 -5.62
N ILE A 175 -8.19 -9.90 -5.82
CA ILE A 175 -7.86 -9.07 -6.98
C ILE A 175 -7.12 -7.85 -6.49
N THR A 176 -5.95 -7.58 -7.07
CA THR A 176 -5.14 -6.39 -6.77
C THR A 176 -4.74 -5.66 -8.05
N GLY A 177 -4.32 -4.41 -7.91
CA GLY A 177 -4.07 -3.48 -9.01
C GLY A 177 -5.19 -2.44 -9.12
N PHE A 178 -5.33 -1.84 -10.29
CA PHE A 178 -6.34 -0.78 -10.53
C PHE A 178 -7.37 -1.25 -11.58
N PRO A 179 -8.31 -2.13 -11.22
CA PRO A 179 -9.28 -2.63 -12.17
C PRO A 179 -10.17 -1.51 -12.70
N LEU A 180 -10.32 -1.44 -14.02
CA LEU A 180 -11.30 -0.57 -14.69
C LEU A 180 -12.76 -1.03 -14.43
N ILE A 181 -12.94 -2.05 -13.61
CA ILE A 181 -14.22 -2.72 -13.38
C ILE A 181 -14.97 -1.95 -12.29
N ASP A 182 -16.20 -1.57 -12.59
CA ASP A 182 -17.14 -1.08 -11.59
C ASP A 182 -17.43 -2.20 -10.57
N LYS A 183 -16.93 -2.02 -9.34
CA LYS A 183 -17.13 -2.98 -8.22
C LYS A 183 -18.62 -3.29 -7.99
N ASN A 184 -19.52 -2.36 -8.33
CA ASN A 184 -20.97 -2.54 -8.17
C ASN A 184 -21.57 -3.55 -9.17
N ASN A 185 -20.89 -3.84 -10.27
CA ASN A 185 -21.32 -4.79 -11.29
C ASN A 185 -20.73 -6.21 -11.12
N MET A 186 -19.73 -6.41 -10.25
CA MET A 186 -19.17 -7.73 -9.95
C MET A 186 -19.83 -8.36 -8.70
N LYS A 187 -21.06 -8.84 -8.87
CA LYS A 187 -21.76 -9.66 -7.87
C LYS A 187 -21.32 -11.14 -7.95
N LEU A 188 -20.06 -11.42 -7.79
CA LEU A 188 -19.60 -12.80 -7.58
C LEU A 188 -19.41 -12.99 -6.05
N LYS A 189 -20.18 -13.91 -5.45
CA LYS A 189 -20.00 -14.30 -4.05
C LYS A 189 -18.59 -14.86 -3.87
N GLY A 190 -17.84 -14.29 -2.92
CA GLY A 190 -16.50 -14.76 -2.56
C GLY A 190 -15.35 -14.02 -3.23
N ILE A 191 -15.57 -12.90 -3.96
CA ILE A 191 -14.50 -12.04 -4.47
C ILE A 191 -14.23 -10.92 -3.47
N SER A 192 -12.99 -10.87 -2.97
CA SER A 192 -12.45 -9.73 -2.21
C SER A 192 -11.61 -8.89 -3.16
N PHE A 193 -11.93 -7.60 -3.29
CA PHE A 193 -11.11 -6.62 -3.99
C PHE A 193 -10.18 -5.97 -2.98
N MET A 194 -8.91 -5.88 -3.30
CA MET A 194 -7.91 -5.18 -2.49
C MET A 194 -7.10 -4.22 -3.34
#